data_a87b8514bcf5868374a1a9fe3ce46a4d
#
_entry.id   a87b8514bcf5868374a1a9fe3ce46a4d
#
_cell.length_a   1.000
_cell.length_b   1.000
_cell.length_c   1.000
_cell.angle_alpha   90.00
_cell.angle_beta   90.00
_cell.angle_gamma   90.00
#
_symmetry.space_group_name_H-M   'P 1'
#
loop_
_entity.id
_entity.type
_entity.pdbx_description
1 polymer ?
#
loop_
_entity_poly.entity_id
_entity_poly.type
_entity_poly.pdbx_seq_one_letter_code
_entity_poly.pdbx_strand_id
1 'polypeptide(L)'
;KTDLQNTNVYSSINEISKPVGEPLLTTINIPNLTKPAYKISNKLFKVFIDSDGKSGYFSYGFKEKVSIKKSKGFQIFLNLKEFDFSSISFDSNESDESFVKRIFLKTNKFKLLNNSFKDQEIDVSFNEEMYGTFIGPDLNGDIVIDKTGFAKVTLNNSNFNTLDFMSKNAETSSYVNGSSIINMRIIGNKIGLRGETFEKVNFYLLRNESLITIDNLEIKSQFLNVSSLETGERSFLSYSFPNDQYKVRGLFELDGRSDIFNGLINYNFEYLKTDMSIQWNSISELNNLEGKINFLTKNFSIDNDIPNSAFLNTLKILNLDAIVKNLDSDTRRQELGLLNLTRASGDILFSKKRGLISNPISIETDEAKMLWVGEILKNEMGSLEMLNLDMSLRIKISENLPWYAAIFGGIPAVAGTLVFQDLFEENIDAASSISFKVDGTIENPELVRLN
;
A
#
# COMPACT_ATOMS: atom_id res chain seq x y z
N LYS A 1 -43.48 -37.76 3.96
CA LYS A 1 -43.48 -36.34 3.50
C LYS A 1 -43.92 -35.48 4.68
N THR A 2 -43.34 -34.30 4.79
CA THR A 2 -43.71 -33.29 5.78
C THR A 2 -43.65 -31.90 5.09
N ASP A 3 -44.42 -30.96 5.60
CA ASP A 3 -44.44 -29.59 5.08
C ASP A 3 -43.47 -28.66 5.83
N LEU A 4 -42.84 -29.12 6.92
CA LEU A 4 -41.96 -28.36 7.80
C LEU A 4 -42.56 -27.00 8.24
N GLN A 5 -43.87 -26.80 8.22
CA GLN A 5 -44.52 -25.53 8.53
C GLN A 5 -44.16 -25.01 9.92
N ASN A 6 -44.09 -25.92 10.90
CA ASN A 6 -43.79 -25.59 12.30
C ASN A 6 -42.28 -25.65 12.64
N THR A 7 -41.43 -25.76 11.64
CA THR A 7 -39.98 -25.86 11.83
C THR A 7 -39.30 -24.57 11.41
N ASN A 8 -38.48 -23.99 12.28
CA ASN A 8 -37.56 -22.92 11.94
C ASN A 8 -36.26 -23.53 11.44
N VAL A 9 -35.77 -23.09 10.27
CA VAL A 9 -34.43 -23.38 9.79
C VAL A 9 -33.64 -22.13 9.90
N TYR A 10 -32.71 -22.08 10.83
CA TYR A 10 -31.81 -20.96 11.05
C TYR A 10 -30.47 -21.21 10.36
N SER A 11 -29.97 -20.22 9.64
CA SER A 11 -28.64 -20.22 9.02
C SER A 11 -28.06 -18.83 9.08
N SER A 12 -26.74 -18.70 9.24
CA SER A 12 -26.01 -17.45 9.06
C SER A 12 -26.13 -16.92 7.63
N ILE A 13 -26.47 -17.76 6.68
CA ILE A 13 -26.78 -17.39 5.29
C ILE A 13 -28.30 -17.19 5.19
N ASN A 14 -28.74 -15.93 5.11
CA ASN A 14 -30.17 -15.57 5.14
C ASN A 14 -31.02 -16.30 4.09
N GLU A 15 -30.48 -16.51 2.88
CA GLU A 15 -31.20 -17.21 1.80
C GLU A 15 -31.54 -18.68 2.14
N ILE A 16 -30.81 -19.30 3.05
CA ILE A 16 -31.02 -20.69 3.46
C ILE A 16 -31.99 -20.76 4.64
N SER A 17 -32.17 -19.65 5.36
CA SER A 17 -33.06 -19.58 6.51
C SER A 17 -34.52 -19.67 6.09
N LYS A 18 -35.35 -20.33 6.94
CA LYS A 18 -36.78 -20.46 6.77
C LYS A 18 -37.50 -20.18 8.11
N PRO A 19 -38.39 -19.18 8.14
CA PRO A 19 -39.17 -18.90 9.34
C PRO A 19 -40.26 -19.96 9.59
N VAL A 20 -40.73 -20.01 10.80
CA VAL A 20 -41.92 -20.76 11.16
C VAL A 20 -43.12 -20.17 10.41
N GLY A 21 -44.09 -21.03 10.04
CA GLY A 21 -45.32 -20.63 9.35
C GLY A 21 -45.27 -20.79 7.83
N GLU A 22 -44.08 -20.79 7.22
CA GLU A 22 -43.96 -21.07 5.80
C GLU A 22 -43.89 -22.56 5.49
N PRO A 23 -44.82 -23.11 4.66
CA PRO A 23 -44.80 -24.52 4.32
C PRO A 23 -43.66 -24.82 3.30
N LEU A 24 -42.87 -25.84 3.61
CA LEU A 24 -41.82 -26.34 2.71
C LEU A 24 -41.98 -27.86 2.55
N LEU A 25 -42.73 -28.27 1.54
CA LEU A 25 -43.00 -29.69 1.30
C LEU A 25 -41.69 -30.46 1.11
N THR A 26 -41.36 -31.29 2.07
CA THR A 26 -40.08 -32.01 2.12
C THR A 26 -40.36 -33.53 2.08
N THR A 27 -39.59 -34.21 1.25
CA THR A 27 -39.63 -35.67 1.12
C THR A 27 -38.39 -36.27 1.75
N ILE A 28 -38.59 -37.22 2.68
CA ILE A 28 -37.52 -38.02 3.28
C ILE A 28 -37.67 -39.44 2.73
N ASN A 29 -36.59 -39.98 2.16
CA ASN A 29 -36.53 -41.34 1.62
C ASN A 29 -35.35 -42.08 2.25
N ILE A 30 -35.61 -43.29 2.73
CA ILE A 30 -34.63 -44.22 3.32
C ILE A 30 -34.61 -45.45 2.42
N PRO A 31 -33.69 -45.53 1.42
CA PRO A 31 -33.72 -46.58 0.40
C PRO A 31 -33.45 -47.98 0.96
N ASN A 32 -32.73 -48.09 2.07
CA ASN A 32 -32.39 -49.39 2.68
C ASN A 32 -32.43 -49.26 4.20
N LEU A 33 -33.24 -50.07 4.86
CA LEU A 33 -33.38 -50.05 6.30
C LEU A 33 -32.26 -50.81 7.05
N THR A 34 -31.55 -51.70 6.39
CA THR A 34 -30.42 -52.43 6.98
C THR A 34 -29.11 -51.68 6.98
N LYS A 35 -28.96 -50.75 5.98
CA LYS A 35 -27.89 -49.77 5.90
C LYS A 35 -28.52 -48.42 5.56
N PRO A 36 -29.04 -47.69 6.56
CA PRO A 36 -29.89 -46.54 6.33
C PRO A 36 -29.06 -45.36 5.74
N ALA A 37 -29.31 -45.06 4.49
CA ALA A 37 -28.92 -43.80 3.87
C ALA A 37 -30.14 -42.90 3.81
N TYR A 38 -29.95 -41.61 4.09
CA TYR A 38 -31.02 -40.63 4.13
C TYR A 38 -30.97 -39.72 2.92
N LYS A 39 -32.09 -39.63 2.19
CA LYS A 39 -32.30 -38.68 1.10
C LYS A 39 -33.40 -37.72 1.47
N ILE A 40 -33.06 -36.45 1.71
CA ILE A 40 -34.00 -35.41 2.07
C ILE A 40 -34.04 -34.43 0.91
N SER A 41 -35.21 -34.08 0.42
CA SER A 41 -35.31 -33.15 -0.72
C SER A 41 -36.61 -32.34 -0.67
N ASN A 42 -36.48 -31.07 -1.09
CA ASN A 42 -37.56 -30.15 -1.36
C ASN A 42 -37.23 -29.25 -2.55
N LYS A 43 -38.01 -28.18 -2.77
CA LYS A 43 -37.79 -27.25 -3.87
C LYS A 43 -36.51 -26.41 -3.73
N LEU A 44 -35.97 -26.24 -2.50
CA LEU A 44 -34.82 -25.35 -2.20
C LEU A 44 -33.53 -26.16 -2.03
N PHE A 45 -33.57 -27.30 -1.34
CA PHE A 45 -32.37 -28.05 -1.02
C PHE A 45 -32.50 -29.55 -1.20
N LYS A 46 -31.38 -30.21 -1.33
CA LYS A 46 -31.23 -31.67 -1.33
C LYS A 46 -30.15 -32.06 -0.34
N VAL A 47 -30.41 -33.04 0.48
CA VAL A 47 -29.44 -33.62 1.42
C VAL A 47 -29.33 -35.11 1.16
N PHE A 48 -28.14 -35.61 1.14
CA PHE A 48 -27.85 -37.03 1.17
C PHE A 48 -26.86 -37.34 2.29
N ILE A 49 -27.18 -38.28 3.12
CA ILE A 49 -26.30 -38.77 4.18
C ILE A 49 -26.16 -40.27 3.95
N ASP A 50 -24.92 -40.73 3.78
CA ASP A 50 -24.64 -42.17 3.57
C ASP A 50 -24.81 -42.96 4.88
N SER A 51 -24.82 -44.25 4.74
CA SER A 51 -25.00 -45.21 5.86
C SER A 51 -23.88 -45.16 6.91
N ASP A 52 -22.73 -44.58 6.60
CA ASP A 52 -21.64 -44.31 7.53
C ASP A 52 -21.91 -43.10 8.45
N GLY A 53 -22.95 -42.30 8.15
CA GLY A 53 -23.30 -41.08 8.85
C GLY A 53 -22.27 -39.93 8.70
N LYS A 54 -21.15 -40.16 8.01
CA LYS A 54 -20.03 -39.21 7.84
C LYS A 54 -19.86 -38.74 6.43
N SER A 55 -20.38 -39.45 5.43
CA SER A 55 -20.31 -39.12 4.03
C SER A 55 -21.63 -38.61 3.49
N GLY A 56 -21.62 -37.70 2.55
CA GLY A 56 -22.83 -37.20 1.96
C GLY A 56 -22.67 -35.82 1.31
N TYR A 57 -23.82 -35.16 1.08
CA TYR A 57 -23.84 -33.80 0.59
C TYR A 57 -25.07 -33.02 1.02
N PHE A 58 -24.92 -31.71 1.09
CA PHE A 58 -25.97 -30.71 1.12
C PHE A 58 -25.91 -29.89 -0.15
N SER A 59 -27.02 -29.67 -0.82
CA SER A 59 -27.12 -28.85 -2.03
C SER A 59 -28.29 -27.88 -1.92
N TYR A 60 -28.03 -26.58 -2.07
CA TYR A 60 -29.02 -25.51 -2.06
C TYR A 60 -28.99 -24.72 -3.36
N GLY A 61 -30.17 -24.40 -3.91
CA GLY A 61 -30.31 -23.53 -5.10
C GLY A 61 -29.95 -24.17 -6.45
N PHE A 62 -29.40 -25.39 -6.50
CA PHE A 62 -29.09 -26.08 -7.73
C PHE A 62 -30.29 -26.86 -8.27
N LYS A 63 -30.68 -26.59 -9.54
CA LYS A 63 -31.72 -27.32 -10.25
C LYS A 63 -31.21 -28.66 -10.79
N GLU A 64 -29.98 -28.69 -11.27
CA GLU A 64 -29.33 -29.84 -11.89
C GLU A 64 -28.57 -30.71 -10.87
N LYS A 65 -28.17 -31.91 -11.29
CA LYS A 65 -27.30 -32.76 -10.46
C LYS A 65 -25.93 -32.11 -10.33
N VAL A 66 -25.55 -31.83 -9.11
CA VAL A 66 -24.19 -31.36 -8.81
C VAL A 66 -23.21 -32.51 -8.99
N SER A 67 -22.03 -32.20 -9.57
CA SER A 67 -20.96 -33.20 -9.72
C SER A 67 -20.33 -33.51 -8.36
N ILE A 68 -20.72 -34.63 -7.78
CA ILE A 68 -20.20 -35.10 -6.51
C ILE A 68 -18.90 -35.84 -6.74
N LYS A 69 -17.80 -35.34 -6.17
CA LYS A 69 -16.54 -36.09 -6.15
C LYS A 69 -16.72 -37.31 -5.24
N LYS A 70 -16.31 -38.50 -5.71
CA LYS A 70 -16.29 -39.71 -4.86
C LYS A 70 -15.17 -39.57 -3.83
N SER A 71 -15.46 -38.89 -2.72
CA SER A 71 -14.56 -38.75 -1.57
C SER A 71 -15.30 -39.13 -0.30
N LYS A 72 -14.61 -39.72 0.67
CA LYS A 72 -15.13 -39.85 2.02
C LYS A 72 -15.31 -38.47 2.62
N GLY A 73 -16.44 -38.22 3.31
CA GLY A 73 -16.76 -36.97 3.98
C GLY A 73 -17.94 -36.22 3.36
N PHE A 74 -18.28 -35.09 3.95
CA PHE A 74 -19.45 -34.30 3.59
C PHE A 74 -19.07 -33.16 2.63
N GLN A 75 -19.94 -32.92 1.64
CA GLN A 75 -19.76 -31.88 0.64
C GLN A 75 -20.94 -30.89 0.68
N ILE A 76 -20.65 -29.60 0.57
CA ILE A 76 -21.66 -28.55 0.59
C ILE A 76 -21.65 -27.85 -0.77
N PHE A 77 -22.81 -27.70 -1.38
CA PHE A 77 -23.01 -27.04 -2.67
C PHE A 77 -24.04 -25.93 -2.50
N LEU A 78 -23.64 -24.69 -2.71
CA LEU A 78 -24.47 -23.50 -2.55
C LEU A 78 -24.57 -22.75 -3.86
N ASN A 79 -25.78 -22.41 -4.28
CA ASN A 79 -26.05 -21.48 -5.37
C ASN A 79 -26.90 -20.33 -4.82
N LEU A 80 -26.25 -19.21 -4.57
CA LEU A 80 -26.81 -18.05 -3.85
C LEU A 80 -26.91 -16.84 -4.77
N LYS A 81 -27.83 -15.94 -4.49
CA LYS A 81 -27.88 -14.65 -5.17
C LYS A 81 -26.75 -13.75 -4.69
N GLU A 82 -26.51 -13.71 -3.41
CA GLU A 82 -25.48 -12.92 -2.76
C GLU A 82 -24.80 -13.71 -1.65
N PHE A 83 -23.51 -13.55 -1.51
CA PHE A 83 -22.73 -14.13 -0.44
C PHE A 83 -21.71 -13.12 0.05
N ASP A 84 -21.77 -12.80 1.34
CA ASP A 84 -20.86 -11.91 2.02
C ASP A 84 -19.91 -12.74 2.89
N PHE A 85 -18.63 -12.75 2.50
CA PHE A 85 -17.61 -13.52 3.22
C PHE A 85 -17.43 -13.01 4.65
N SER A 86 -17.67 -11.72 4.89
CA SER A 86 -17.57 -11.12 6.22
C SER A 86 -18.62 -11.64 7.21
N SER A 87 -19.71 -12.23 6.71
CA SER A 87 -20.79 -12.77 7.54
C SER A 87 -20.50 -14.16 8.14
N ILE A 88 -19.35 -14.78 7.76
CA ILE A 88 -18.97 -16.10 8.26
C ILE A 88 -18.04 -15.95 9.46
N SER A 89 -18.45 -16.49 10.60
CA SER A 89 -17.58 -16.71 11.75
C SER A 89 -16.97 -18.11 11.65
N PHE A 90 -15.65 -18.19 11.66
CA PHE A 90 -14.93 -19.45 11.80
C PHE A 90 -14.68 -19.69 13.29
N ASP A 91 -15.51 -20.49 13.95
CA ASP A 91 -15.21 -20.97 15.30
C ASP A 91 -14.05 -21.97 15.22
N SER A 92 -12.90 -21.57 15.75
CA SER A 92 -11.70 -22.42 15.86
C SER A 92 -11.80 -23.40 17.02
N ASN A 93 -12.94 -24.07 17.20
CA ASN A 93 -13.00 -25.20 18.13
C ASN A 93 -12.19 -26.34 17.54
N GLU A 94 -11.11 -26.67 18.20
CA GLU A 94 -10.19 -27.77 17.94
C GLU A 94 -10.99 -29.13 17.96
N SER A 95 -11.61 -29.44 16.85
CA SER A 95 -12.09 -30.83 16.64
C SER A 95 -11.25 -31.46 15.52
N ASP A 96 -10.54 -32.48 15.91
CA ASP A 96 -9.81 -33.40 15.03
C ASP A 96 -10.69 -33.83 13.84
N GLU A 97 -10.24 -33.52 12.63
CA GLU A 97 -10.84 -33.79 11.33
C GLU A 97 -12.16 -33.07 11.01
N SER A 98 -12.06 -32.02 10.19
CA SER A 98 -13.25 -31.40 9.58
C SER A 98 -14.15 -32.44 8.90
N PHE A 99 -15.39 -32.53 9.37
CA PHE A 99 -16.45 -33.37 8.78
C PHE A 99 -16.73 -32.95 7.33
N VAL A 100 -16.65 -31.64 7.04
CA VAL A 100 -16.83 -31.07 5.70
C VAL A 100 -15.52 -31.18 4.93
N LYS A 101 -15.56 -31.87 3.79
CA LYS A 101 -14.38 -32.08 2.92
C LYS A 101 -14.38 -31.20 1.68
N ARG A 102 -15.51 -30.59 1.34
CA ARG A 102 -15.60 -29.65 0.20
C ARG A 102 -16.76 -28.69 0.38
N ILE A 103 -16.54 -27.43 -0.01
CA ILE A 103 -17.58 -26.42 -0.18
C ILE A 103 -17.45 -25.90 -1.61
N PHE A 104 -18.54 -26.00 -2.37
CA PHE A 104 -18.68 -25.38 -3.67
C PHE A 104 -19.75 -24.30 -3.60
N LEU A 105 -19.37 -23.07 -3.88
CA LEU A 105 -20.25 -21.92 -3.89
C LEU A 105 -20.29 -21.31 -5.29
N LYS A 106 -21.49 -21.12 -5.81
CA LYS A 106 -21.78 -20.28 -6.96
C LYS A 106 -22.65 -19.11 -6.49
N THR A 107 -22.27 -17.89 -6.86
CA THR A 107 -23.04 -16.71 -6.43
C THR A 107 -22.99 -15.61 -7.50
N ASN A 108 -24.12 -14.92 -7.68
CA ASN A 108 -24.17 -13.78 -8.60
C ASN A 108 -23.45 -12.56 -8.06
N LYS A 109 -23.33 -12.46 -6.72
CA LYS A 109 -22.63 -11.36 -6.07
C LYS A 109 -21.85 -11.87 -4.85
N PHE A 110 -20.55 -11.78 -4.93
CA PHE A 110 -19.62 -12.15 -3.86
C PHE A 110 -19.01 -10.89 -3.25
N LYS A 111 -19.13 -10.72 -1.96
CA LYS A 111 -18.51 -9.62 -1.23
C LYS A 111 -17.28 -10.09 -0.47
N LEU A 112 -16.17 -9.40 -0.67
CA LEU A 112 -14.90 -9.64 0.01
C LEU A 112 -14.15 -8.31 0.18
N LEU A 113 -13.76 -7.96 1.42
CA LEU A 113 -12.93 -6.77 1.72
C LEU A 113 -13.48 -5.48 1.06
N ASN A 114 -14.77 -5.18 1.28
CA ASN A 114 -15.48 -4.05 0.69
C ASN A 114 -15.54 -4.02 -0.85
N ASN A 115 -15.08 -5.08 -1.52
CA ASN A 115 -15.27 -5.28 -2.94
C ASN A 115 -16.45 -6.19 -3.22
N SER A 116 -17.08 -6.00 -4.37
CA SER A 116 -18.20 -6.81 -4.83
C SER A 116 -17.91 -7.37 -6.21
N PHE A 117 -17.82 -8.69 -6.30
CA PHE A 117 -17.50 -9.44 -7.52
C PHE A 117 -18.74 -10.14 -8.06
N LYS A 118 -18.94 -10.10 -9.37
CA LYS A 118 -20.10 -10.72 -10.04
C LYS A 118 -19.77 -12.15 -10.44
N ASP A 119 -20.82 -13.00 -10.45
CA ASP A 119 -20.79 -14.33 -11.04
C ASP A 119 -19.58 -15.19 -10.63
N GLN A 120 -19.38 -15.34 -9.31
CA GLN A 120 -18.27 -16.09 -8.74
C GLN A 120 -18.59 -17.57 -8.54
N GLU A 121 -17.63 -18.41 -8.88
CA GLU A 121 -17.56 -19.81 -8.49
C GLU A 121 -16.36 -20.00 -7.56
N ILE A 122 -16.61 -20.57 -6.37
CA ILE A 122 -15.61 -20.82 -5.34
C ILE A 122 -15.67 -22.30 -4.97
N ASP A 123 -14.57 -23.00 -5.10
CA ASP A 123 -14.46 -24.43 -4.76
C ASP A 123 -13.36 -24.61 -3.70
N VAL A 124 -13.72 -24.94 -2.49
CA VAL A 124 -12.80 -25.14 -1.36
C VAL A 124 -12.83 -26.61 -0.95
N SER A 125 -11.68 -27.22 -0.85
CA SER A 125 -11.49 -28.59 -0.36
C SER A 125 -10.63 -28.59 0.91
N PHE A 126 -11.05 -29.42 1.87
CA PHE A 126 -10.42 -29.60 3.18
C PHE A 126 -9.88 -31.03 3.27
N ASN A 127 -8.58 -31.18 3.05
CA ASN A 127 -7.83 -32.41 3.24
C ASN A 127 -6.76 -32.20 4.32
N GLU A 128 -5.55 -32.62 4.07
CA GLU A 128 -4.38 -32.29 4.91
C GLU A 128 -4.04 -30.78 4.82
N GLU A 129 -4.32 -30.18 3.69
CA GLU A 129 -4.24 -28.75 3.43
C GLU A 129 -5.60 -28.25 2.96
N MET A 130 -5.92 -27.00 3.21
CA MET A 130 -7.07 -26.35 2.60
C MET A 130 -6.64 -25.82 1.23
N TYR A 131 -7.35 -26.21 0.18
CA TYR A 131 -7.18 -25.71 -1.17
C TYR A 131 -8.46 -25.08 -1.66
N GLY A 132 -8.38 -23.83 -2.14
CA GLY A 132 -9.52 -23.10 -2.67
C GLY A 132 -9.22 -22.49 -4.03
N THR A 133 -10.21 -22.43 -4.91
CA THR A 133 -10.16 -21.71 -6.19
C THR A 133 -11.25 -20.68 -6.29
N PHE A 134 -10.96 -19.57 -6.92
CA PHE A 134 -11.88 -18.48 -7.24
C PHE A 134 -11.93 -18.32 -8.75
N ILE A 135 -13.12 -18.39 -9.34
CA ILE A 135 -13.30 -18.26 -10.80
C ILE A 135 -14.46 -17.29 -11.06
N GLY A 136 -14.16 -16.18 -11.73
CA GLY A 136 -15.14 -15.17 -12.09
C GLY A 136 -14.57 -14.11 -13.03
N PRO A 137 -15.39 -13.13 -13.45
CA PRO A 137 -14.92 -12.08 -14.34
C PRO A 137 -13.85 -11.19 -13.73
N ASP A 138 -13.99 -10.85 -12.44
CA ASP A 138 -13.17 -9.85 -11.76
C ASP A 138 -12.36 -10.39 -10.58
N LEU A 139 -12.53 -11.66 -10.20
CA LEU A 139 -11.72 -12.31 -9.16
C LEU A 139 -11.39 -13.73 -9.59
N ASN A 140 -10.12 -13.97 -9.88
CA ASN A 140 -9.61 -15.28 -10.28
C ASN A 140 -8.34 -15.61 -9.51
N GLY A 141 -8.22 -16.86 -9.08
CA GLY A 141 -7.04 -17.31 -8.38
C GLY A 141 -7.23 -18.56 -7.55
N ASP A 142 -6.26 -18.80 -6.70
CA ASP A 142 -6.26 -19.91 -5.77
C ASP A 142 -5.70 -19.50 -4.40
N ILE A 143 -6.09 -20.25 -3.39
CA ILE A 143 -5.57 -20.18 -2.03
C ILE A 143 -5.19 -21.57 -1.56
N VAL A 144 -4.03 -21.70 -0.96
CA VAL A 144 -3.57 -22.90 -0.26
C VAL A 144 -3.24 -22.50 1.17
N ILE A 145 -3.83 -23.19 2.15
CA ILE A 145 -3.45 -23.02 3.56
C ILE A 145 -2.86 -24.34 4.02
N ASP A 146 -1.62 -24.32 4.45
CA ASP A 146 -0.91 -25.50 4.92
C ASP A 146 -1.26 -25.86 6.38
N LYS A 147 -0.71 -26.96 6.88
CA LYS A 147 -0.93 -27.47 8.25
C LYS A 147 -0.45 -26.49 9.34
N THR A 148 0.41 -25.53 9.01
CA THR A 148 0.90 -24.52 9.96
C THR A 148 -0.02 -23.31 10.02
N GLY A 149 -1.04 -23.25 9.14
CA GLY A 149 -1.92 -22.11 8.98
C GLY A 149 -1.34 -21.00 8.07
N PHE A 150 -0.19 -21.25 7.42
CA PHE A 150 0.35 -20.32 6.45
C PHE A 150 -0.41 -20.38 5.13
N ALA A 151 -0.88 -19.22 4.64
CA ALA A 151 -1.61 -19.13 3.39
C ALA A 151 -0.73 -18.69 2.23
N LYS A 152 -0.91 -19.33 1.07
CA LYS A 152 -0.42 -18.82 -0.21
C LYS A 152 -1.62 -18.47 -1.08
N VAL A 153 -1.72 -17.20 -1.47
CA VAL A 153 -2.79 -16.67 -2.32
C VAL A 153 -2.19 -16.30 -3.66
N THR A 154 -2.72 -16.86 -4.74
CA THR A 154 -2.36 -16.52 -6.11
C THR A 154 -3.56 -15.88 -6.78
N LEU A 155 -3.42 -14.66 -7.29
CA LEU A 155 -4.46 -13.92 -7.99
C LEU A 155 -4.04 -13.66 -9.43
N ASN A 156 -4.96 -13.84 -10.37
CA ASN A 156 -4.71 -13.63 -11.79
C ASN A 156 -5.86 -12.85 -12.42
N ASN A 157 -5.56 -11.78 -13.16
CA ASN A 157 -6.56 -10.94 -13.82
C ASN A 157 -7.72 -10.54 -12.87
N SER A 158 -7.38 -10.09 -11.68
CA SER A 158 -8.36 -9.72 -10.64
C SER A 158 -8.42 -8.22 -10.47
N ASN A 159 -9.65 -7.67 -10.37
CA ASN A 159 -9.90 -6.23 -10.31
C ASN A 159 -10.50 -5.85 -8.96
N PHE A 160 -9.86 -4.92 -8.26
CA PHE A 160 -10.29 -4.39 -6.98
C PHE A 160 -10.63 -2.89 -7.12
N ASN A 161 -11.74 -2.47 -6.52
CA ASN A 161 -12.10 -1.05 -6.47
C ASN A 161 -11.44 -0.33 -5.29
N THR A 162 -11.14 -1.06 -4.22
CA THR A 162 -10.53 -0.54 -3.01
C THR A 162 -9.65 -1.58 -2.34
N LEU A 163 -8.62 -1.10 -1.63
CA LEU A 163 -7.77 -1.92 -0.77
C LEU A 163 -8.00 -1.56 0.71
N ASP A 164 -9.25 -1.50 1.15
CA ASP A 164 -9.61 -1.17 2.54
C ASP A 164 -9.20 -2.25 3.58
N PHE A 165 -8.01 -2.79 3.45
CA PHE A 165 -7.40 -3.65 4.49
C PHE A 165 -7.08 -2.88 5.77
N MET A 166 -7.01 -1.55 5.70
CA MET A 166 -6.54 -0.66 6.77
C MET A 166 -7.58 0.38 7.18
N SER A 167 -8.86 0.24 6.82
CA SER A 167 -9.84 1.23 7.27
C SER A 167 -9.91 1.20 8.79
N LYS A 168 -9.83 2.38 9.42
CA LYS A 168 -9.98 2.58 10.87
C LYS A 168 -11.32 2.04 11.42
N ASN A 169 -12.27 1.71 10.56
CA ASN A 169 -13.53 1.06 10.89
C ASN A 169 -13.40 -0.45 11.19
N ALA A 170 -12.21 -1.02 11.07
CA ALA A 170 -11.93 -2.35 11.61
C ALA A 170 -11.98 -2.42 13.15
N GLU A 171 -12.05 -1.26 13.83
CA GLU A 171 -12.23 -1.22 15.30
C GLU A 171 -13.60 -1.68 15.78
N THR A 172 -14.60 -1.78 14.90
CA THR A 172 -15.95 -2.23 15.26
C THR A 172 -16.35 -3.59 14.70
N SER A 173 -15.54 -4.18 13.83
CA SER A 173 -15.78 -5.57 13.44
C SER A 173 -15.15 -6.50 14.47
N SER A 174 -15.98 -7.31 15.12
CA SER A 174 -15.65 -8.36 16.10
C SER A 174 -14.64 -9.43 15.59
N TYR A 175 -13.93 -9.15 14.53
CA TYR A 175 -12.85 -9.98 13.95
C TYR A 175 -11.53 -9.92 14.73
N VAL A 176 -11.42 -9.06 15.76
CA VAL A 176 -10.16 -8.85 16.50
C VAL A 176 -10.18 -9.51 17.88
N ASN A 177 -11.15 -10.37 18.18
CA ASN A 177 -11.02 -11.23 19.35
C ASN A 177 -10.11 -12.40 19.02
N GLY A 178 -8.85 -12.19 19.29
CA GLY A 178 -7.81 -13.19 19.57
C GLY A 178 -7.80 -14.39 18.61
N SER A 179 -6.87 -14.38 17.74
CA SER A 179 -6.36 -15.47 16.91
C SER A 179 -6.70 -15.40 15.41
N SER A 180 -5.63 -15.43 14.68
CA SER A 180 -5.48 -15.84 13.28
C SER A 180 -5.70 -14.77 12.21
N ILE A 181 -4.94 -13.68 12.27
CA ILE A 181 -4.51 -13.14 11.00
C ILE A 181 -3.47 -14.12 10.47
N ILE A 182 -3.88 -14.82 9.42
CA ILE A 182 -3.07 -15.85 8.76
C ILE A 182 -1.87 -15.15 8.13
N ASN A 183 -0.66 -15.57 8.50
CA ASN A 183 0.53 -15.23 7.76
C ASN A 183 0.39 -15.75 6.33
N MET A 184 0.67 -14.90 5.34
CA MET A 184 0.41 -15.30 3.96
C MET A 184 1.44 -14.77 2.99
N ARG A 185 1.59 -15.47 1.88
CA ARG A 185 2.24 -14.99 0.67
C ARG A 185 1.18 -14.64 -0.37
N ILE A 186 1.25 -13.43 -0.91
CA ILE A 186 0.39 -12.98 -1.99
C ILE A 186 1.19 -12.88 -3.28
N ILE A 187 0.70 -13.50 -4.33
CA ILE A 187 1.25 -13.44 -5.69
C ILE A 187 0.13 -12.99 -6.60
N GLY A 188 0.30 -11.82 -7.22
CA GLY A 188 -0.68 -11.24 -8.13
C GLY A 188 -0.09 -11.06 -9.53
N ASN A 189 -0.83 -11.44 -10.56
CA ASN A 189 -0.50 -11.21 -11.96
C ASN A 189 -1.66 -10.47 -12.62
N LYS A 190 -1.40 -9.32 -13.21
CA LYS A 190 -2.40 -8.43 -13.83
C LYS A 190 -3.52 -8.08 -12.85
N ILE A 191 -3.16 -7.42 -11.78
CA ILE A 191 -4.09 -6.96 -10.74
C ILE A 191 -4.55 -5.55 -11.08
N GLY A 192 -5.84 -5.38 -11.31
CA GLY A 192 -6.49 -4.07 -11.49
C GLY A 192 -6.82 -3.44 -10.13
N LEU A 193 -6.50 -2.16 -9.96
CA LEU A 193 -6.89 -1.36 -8.82
C LEU A 193 -7.19 0.07 -9.27
N ARG A 194 -8.42 0.54 -9.02
CA ARG A 194 -8.87 1.89 -9.40
C ARG A 194 -8.61 2.24 -10.88
N GLY A 195 -8.76 1.28 -11.78
CA GLY A 195 -8.55 1.46 -13.22
C GLY A 195 -7.11 1.26 -13.70
N GLU A 196 -6.15 1.18 -12.79
CA GLU A 196 -4.75 0.91 -13.12
C GLU A 196 -4.44 -0.59 -13.02
N THR A 197 -3.41 -1.03 -13.75
CA THR A 197 -3.01 -2.44 -13.79
C THR A 197 -1.59 -2.64 -13.26
N PHE A 198 -1.47 -3.48 -12.25
CA PHE A 198 -0.21 -4.02 -11.76
C PHE A 198 0.10 -5.32 -12.49
N GLU A 199 1.18 -5.37 -13.25
CA GLU A 199 1.58 -6.57 -13.98
C GLU A 199 1.95 -7.71 -13.04
N LYS A 200 2.66 -7.37 -11.95
CA LYS A 200 3.11 -8.31 -10.93
C LYS A 200 3.05 -7.66 -9.54
N VAL A 201 2.55 -8.42 -8.58
CA VAL A 201 2.62 -8.10 -7.14
C VAL A 201 3.07 -9.37 -6.41
N ASN A 202 4.06 -9.29 -5.54
CA ASN A 202 4.51 -10.42 -4.73
C ASN A 202 5.02 -9.91 -3.40
N PHE A 203 4.51 -10.46 -2.30
CA PHE A 203 4.97 -10.13 -0.96
C PHE A 203 4.52 -11.18 0.07
N TYR A 204 5.17 -11.16 1.23
CA TYR A 204 4.72 -11.85 2.42
C TYR A 204 4.04 -10.86 3.37
N LEU A 205 2.82 -11.16 3.78
CA LEU A 205 2.14 -10.46 4.86
C LEU A 205 2.32 -11.28 6.13
N LEU A 206 3.06 -10.73 7.07
CA LEU A 206 3.39 -11.36 8.34
C LEU A 206 2.82 -10.48 9.47
N ARG A 207 2.14 -11.09 10.41
CA ARG A 207 1.58 -10.39 11.57
C ARG A 207 1.78 -11.19 12.84
N ASN A 208 2.12 -10.48 13.91
CA ASN A 208 2.03 -10.94 15.28
C ASN A 208 1.31 -9.88 16.14
N GLU A 209 1.26 -10.08 17.45
CA GLU A 209 0.56 -9.19 18.39
C GLU A 209 1.04 -7.74 18.37
N SER A 210 2.28 -7.48 17.98
CA SER A 210 2.92 -6.16 18.06
C SER A 210 3.37 -5.59 16.71
N LEU A 211 3.36 -6.39 15.64
CA LEU A 211 3.99 -6.03 14.38
C LEU A 211 3.21 -6.54 13.18
N ILE A 212 3.02 -5.67 12.20
CA ILE A 212 2.64 -6.04 10.83
C ILE A 212 3.82 -5.80 9.92
N THR A 213 4.15 -6.76 9.07
CA THR A 213 5.23 -6.64 8.08
C THR A 213 4.75 -7.12 6.72
N ILE A 214 5.00 -6.32 5.70
CA ILE A 214 4.97 -6.71 4.29
C ILE A 214 6.45 -6.92 3.92
N ASP A 215 6.88 -8.17 3.77
CA ASP A 215 8.26 -8.53 3.48
C ASP A 215 8.44 -8.99 2.04
N ASN A 216 9.61 -8.73 1.48
CA ASN A 216 9.97 -9.04 0.10
C ASN A 216 8.96 -8.49 -0.91
N LEU A 217 8.61 -7.20 -0.75
CA LEU A 217 7.63 -6.53 -1.59
C LEU A 217 8.21 -6.28 -2.99
N GLU A 218 7.62 -6.92 -3.97
CA GLU A 218 7.88 -6.70 -5.38
C GLU A 218 6.59 -6.21 -6.06
N ILE A 219 6.64 -5.05 -6.68
CA ILE A 219 5.56 -4.51 -7.51
C ILE A 219 6.14 -4.13 -8.86
N LYS A 220 5.43 -4.49 -9.93
CA LYS A 220 5.74 -4.06 -11.29
C LYS A 220 4.49 -3.54 -11.97
N SER A 221 4.54 -2.29 -12.40
CA SER A 221 3.52 -1.66 -13.23
C SER A 221 4.16 -0.58 -14.10
N GLN A 222 3.36 0.11 -14.91
CA GLN A 222 3.84 1.24 -15.70
C GLN A 222 4.13 2.47 -14.83
N PHE A 223 3.46 2.61 -13.68
CA PHE A 223 3.50 3.81 -12.83
C PHE A 223 4.18 3.59 -11.47
N LEU A 224 4.33 2.34 -11.02
CA LEU A 224 4.96 2.00 -9.75
C LEU A 224 5.77 0.72 -9.88
N ASN A 225 7.07 0.81 -9.63
CA ASN A 225 7.93 -0.34 -9.44
C ASN A 225 8.50 -0.31 -8.03
N VAL A 226 8.42 -1.44 -7.33
CA VAL A 226 9.04 -1.65 -6.03
C VAL A 226 9.90 -2.90 -6.08
N SER A 227 11.13 -2.79 -5.64
CA SER A 227 12.09 -3.89 -5.62
C SER A 227 13.04 -3.81 -4.42
N SER A 228 13.89 -4.80 -4.28
CA SER A 228 15.02 -4.77 -3.34
C SER A 228 15.92 -3.58 -3.59
N LEU A 229 16.65 -3.14 -2.55
CA LEU A 229 17.68 -2.09 -2.68
C LEU A 229 18.74 -2.47 -3.73
N GLU A 230 19.44 -1.50 -4.26
CA GLU A 230 20.59 -1.73 -5.15
C GLU A 230 21.69 -2.55 -4.48
N THR A 231 21.77 -2.53 -3.14
CA THR A 231 22.66 -3.38 -2.33
C THR A 231 22.23 -4.85 -2.25
N GLY A 232 21.04 -5.19 -2.77
CA GLY A 232 20.47 -6.54 -2.70
C GLY A 232 19.65 -6.83 -1.45
N GLU A 233 19.54 -5.91 -0.51
CA GLU A 233 18.67 -6.07 0.66
C GLU A 233 17.19 -6.04 0.26
N ARG A 234 16.40 -6.95 0.86
CA ARG A 234 14.98 -7.09 0.52
C ARG A 234 14.18 -5.85 0.88
N SER A 235 13.22 -5.53 0.03
CA SER A 235 12.21 -4.51 0.31
C SER A 235 11.26 -4.96 1.40
N PHE A 236 10.88 -4.05 2.29
CA PHE A 236 9.83 -4.31 3.28
C PHE A 236 9.15 -3.02 3.74
N LEU A 237 7.94 -3.19 4.26
CA LEU A 237 7.20 -2.20 5.03
C LEU A 237 6.82 -2.83 6.35
N SER A 238 6.98 -2.13 7.47
CA SER A 238 6.50 -2.62 8.76
C SER A 238 5.94 -1.53 9.64
N TYR A 239 4.96 -1.92 10.48
CA TYR A 239 4.36 -1.08 11.49
C TYR A 239 4.33 -1.80 12.83
N SER A 240 4.91 -1.17 13.85
CA SER A 240 4.93 -1.66 15.23
C SER A 240 3.91 -0.89 16.08
N PHE A 241 2.88 -1.58 16.56
CA PHE A 241 1.79 -0.99 17.36
C PHE A 241 2.26 -0.38 18.69
N PRO A 242 3.13 -1.05 19.50
CA PRO A 242 3.51 -0.52 20.81
C PRO A 242 4.27 0.78 20.74
N ASN A 243 5.02 1.00 19.67
CA ASN A 243 5.94 2.12 19.53
C ASN A 243 5.47 3.16 18.51
N ASP A 244 4.32 2.93 17.85
CA ASP A 244 3.85 3.71 16.69
C ASP A 244 4.98 3.93 15.67
N GLN A 245 5.78 2.87 15.42
CA GLN A 245 6.97 2.93 14.59
C GLN A 245 6.74 2.33 13.21
N TYR A 246 7.10 3.08 12.21
CA TYR A 246 7.10 2.69 10.80
C TYR A 246 8.51 2.42 10.33
N LYS A 247 8.69 1.41 9.47
CA LYS A 247 9.94 1.15 8.77
C LYS A 247 9.63 0.86 7.31
N VAL A 248 10.43 1.45 6.44
CA VAL A 248 10.34 1.26 4.98
C VAL A 248 11.73 1.01 4.44
N ARG A 249 11.86 0.00 3.59
CA ARG A 249 13.09 -0.28 2.85
C ARG A 249 12.75 -0.77 1.45
N GLY A 250 13.46 -0.27 0.45
CA GLY A 250 13.31 -0.70 -0.92
C GLY A 250 13.72 0.36 -1.92
N LEU A 251 13.80 -0.06 -3.16
CA LEU A 251 13.89 0.80 -4.34
C LEU A 251 12.48 1.03 -4.88
N PHE A 252 12.07 2.29 -4.95
CA PHE A 252 10.77 2.72 -5.44
C PHE A 252 10.98 3.60 -6.68
N GLU A 253 10.28 3.28 -7.75
CA GLU A 253 10.23 4.09 -8.97
C GLU A 253 8.77 4.39 -9.27
N LEU A 254 8.42 5.68 -9.36
CA LEU A 254 7.07 6.17 -9.55
C LEU A 254 6.99 7.05 -10.80
N ASP A 255 5.97 6.84 -11.62
CA ASP A 255 5.52 7.76 -12.66
C ASP A 255 4.32 8.54 -12.11
N GLY A 256 4.52 9.82 -11.83
CA GLY A 256 3.50 10.67 -11.19
C GLY A 256 2.34 11.07 -12.09
N ARG A 257 2.38 10.70 -13.38
CA ARG A 257 1.29 10.97 -14.33
C ARG A 257 0.10 10.01 -14.15
N SER A 258 0.23 8.99 -13.31
CA SER A 258 -0.86 8.05 -13.04
C SER A 258 -1.88 8.61 -12.07
N ASP A 259 -3.16 8.46 -12.40
CA ASP A 259 -4.29 8.88 -11.56
C ASP A 259 -4.39 8.14 -10.22
N ILE A 260 -3.68 7.03 -10.05
CA ILE A 260 -3.68 6.28 -8.79
C ILE A 260 -3.14 7.11 -7.62
N PHE A 261 -2.27 8.08 -7.89
CA PHE A 261 -1.67 8.96 -6.90
C PHE A 261 -2.54 10.17 -6.55
N ASN A 262 -3.62 10.41 -7.31
CA ASN A 262 -4.54 11.51 -7.06
C ASN A 262 -5.18 11.39 -5.66
N GLY A 263 -4.97 12.40 -4.83
CA GLY A 263 -5.44 12.44 -3.44
C GLY A 263 -4.64 11.60 -2.43
N LEU A 264 -3.62 10.86 -2.87
CA LEU A 264 -2.66 10.18 -1.99
C LEU A 264 -1.40 11.01 -1.80
N ILE A 265 -0.95 11.69 -2.85
CA ILE A 265 0.23 12.52 -2.88
C ILE A 265 -0.18 13.90 -3.41
N ASN A 266 0.03 14.95 -2.61
CA ASN A 266 -0.31 16.33 -2.98
C ASN A 266 0.84 17.00 -3.75
N TYR A 267 1.62 16.24 -4.51
CA TYR A 267 2.74 16.73 -5.32
C TYR A 267 2.55 16.31 -6.76
N ASN A 268 2.91 17.18 -7.67
CA ASN A 268 3.00 16.87 -9.07
C ASN A 268 4.47 16.56 -9.42
N PHE A 269 4.73 15.40 -9.98
CA PHE A 269 6.03 15.00 -10.49
C PHE A 269 5.85 14.11 -11.72
N GLU A 270 6.82 14.13 -12.63
CA GLU A 270 6.82 13.20 -13.76
C GLU A 270 7.43 11.85 -13.35
N TYR A 271 8.56 11.91 -12.65
CA TYR A 271 9.29 10.72 -12.25
C TYR A 271 9.93 10.91 -10.87
N LEU A 272 9.81 9.89 -10.03
CA LEU A 272 10.50 9.79 -8.75
C LEU A 272 11.14 8.41 -8.63
N LYS A 273 12.45 8.37 -8.41
CA LYS A 273 13.19 7.17 -7.99
C LYS A 273 13.74 7.41 -6.59
N THR A 274 13.54 6.49 -5.68
CA THR A 274 14.14 6.56 -4.36
C THR A 274 14.59 5.18 -3.88
N ASP A 275 15.86 5.11 -3.48
CA ASP A 275 16.45 3.98 -2.77
C ASP A 275 16.51 4.39 -1.30
N MET A 276 15.67 3.77 -0.45
CA MET A 276 15.54 4.17 0.94
C MET A 276 15.53 3.00 1.92
N SER A 277 16.09 3.28 3.11
CA SER A 277 15.96 2.43 4.29
C SER A 277 15.80 3.34 5.50
N ILE A 278 14.56 3.58 5.91
CA ILE A 278 14.21 4.55 6.95
C ILE A 278 13.26 3.97 7.99
N GLN A 279 13.30 4.55 9.17
CA GLN A 279 12.32 4.32 10.24
C GLN A 279 11.93 5.65 10.89
N TRP A 280 10.70 5.75 11.34
CA TRP A 280 10.20 6.93 12.03
C TRP A 280 9.02 6.58 12.94
N ASN A 281 8.66 7.51 13.84
CA ASN A 281 7.49 7.41 14.69
C ASN A 281 6.46 8.46 14.25
N SER A 282 5.18 8.14 14.38
CA SER A 282 4.05 8.99 13.97
C SER A 282 4.02 9.33 12.47
N ILE A 283 2.93 8.98 11.81
CA ILE A 283 2.79 9.20 10.36
C ILE A 283 2.70 10.67 9.97
N SER A 284 2.19 11.52 10.90
CA SER A 284 1.95 12.94 10.65
C SER A 284 3.18 13.83 10.85
N GLU A 285 4.09 13.44 11.73
CA GLU A 285 5.17 14.33 12.19
C GLU A 285 6.56 13.86 11.78
N LEU A 286 6.69 12.62 11.26
CA LEU A 286 7.97 11.99 10.89
C LEU A 286 9.03 12.09 12.01
N ASN A 287 8.58 12.02 13.28
CA ASN A 287 9.46 12.12 14.44
C ASN A 287 10.46 10.95 14.47
N ASN A 288 11.63 11.20 14.99
CA ASN A 288 12.70 10.21 15.10
C ASN A 288 13.06 9.52 13.79
N LEU A 289 12.97 10.26 12.68
CA LEU A 289 13.37 9.75 11.35
C LEU A 289 14.84 9.34 11.37
N GLU A 290 15.12 8.06 11.13
CA GLU A 290 16.47 7.51 11.05
C GLU A 290 16.62 6.66 9.78
N GLY A 291 17.83 6.57 9.24
CA GLY A 291 18.15 5.78 8.07
C GLY A 291 18.68 6.58 6.90
N LYS A 292 18.63 6.02 5.71
CA LYS A 292 19.18 6.62 4.48
C LYS A 292 18.09 6.75 3.42
N ILE A 293 18.13 7.87 2.71
CA ILE A 293 17.36 8.12 1.48
C ILE A 293 18.32 8.58 0.39
N ASN A 294 18.29 7.90 -0.76
CA ASN A 294 18.82 8.38 -2.02
C ASN A 294 17.63 8.67 -2.93
N PHE A 295 17.60 9.81 -3.59
CA PHE A 295 16.47 10.17 -4.45
C PHE A 295 16.89 10.85 -5.75
N LEU A 296 16.05 10.66 -6.76
CA LEU A 296 16.08 11.36 -8.03
C LEU A 296 14.64 11.67 -8.43
N THR A 297 14.32 12.93 -8.66
CA THR A 297 13.03 13.35 -9.21
C THR A 297 13.19 14.21 -10.45
N LYS A 298 12.20 14.19 -11.34
CA LYS A 298 12.11 15.01 -12.55
C LYS A 298 10.76 15.68 -12.62
N ASN A 299 10.76 16.93 -13.10
CA ASN A 299 9.56 17.75 -13.29
C ASN A 299 8.66 17.74 -12.06
N PHE A 300 9.25 18.14 -10.93
CA PHE A 300 8.59 18.14 -9.63
C PHE A 300 8.07 19.54 -9.32
N SER A 301 6.79 19.65 -8.98
CA SER A 301 6.19 20.91 -8.55
C SER A 301 5.50 20.76 -7.20
N ILE A 302 5.65 21.76 -6.34
CA ILE A 302 5.03 21.85 -5.03
C ILE A 302 3.95 22.92 -5.06
N ASP A 303 2.72 22.55 -4.72
CA ASP A 303 1.64 23.52 -4.51
C ASP A 303 1.77 24.16 -3.13
N ASN A 304 1.51 25.47 -3.04
CA ASN A 304 1.65 26.22 -1.78
C ASN A 304 0.64 25.85 -0.69
N ASP A 305 -0.44 25.15 -1.04
CA ASP A 305 -1.54 24.80 -0.12
C ASP A 305 -1.30 23.52 0.71
N ILE A 306 -0.08 22.97 0.71
CA ILE A 306 0.22 21.74 1.43
C ILE A 306 0.43 22.01 2.92
N PRO A 307 -0.24 21.23 3.81
CA PRO A 307 -0.06 21.38 5.26
C PRO A 307 1.41 21.22 5.71
N ASN A 308 1.80 22.01 6.69
CA ASN A 308 3.16 22.07 7.23
C ASN A 308 3.69 20.70 7.67
N SER A 309 4.44 20.01 6.82
CA SER A 309 5.34 18.95 7.27
C SER A 309 6.78 19.49 7.30
N ALA A 310 7.55 19.11 8.30
CA ALA A 310 8.94 19.53 8.44
C ALA A 310 9.78 19.25 7.18
N PHE A 311 9.52 18.14 6.50
CA PHE A 311 10.17 17.77 5.23
C PHE A 311 9.82 18.76 4.12
N LEU A 312 8.57 19.21 4.04
CA LEU A 312 8.09 20.14 3.02
C LEU A 312 8.62 21.56 3.24
N ASN A 313 8.69 21.98 4.51
CA ASN A 313 9.29 23.25 4.84
C ASN A 313 10.77 23.26 4.46
N THR A 314 11.47 22.13 4.63
CA THR A 314 12.84 21.97 4.13
C THR A 314 12.91 22.12 2.60
N LEU A 315 11.97 21.55 1.85
CA LEU A 315 11.90 21.75 0.39
C LEU A 315 11.52 23.18 0.00
N LYS A 316 10.69 23.89 0.80
CA LYS A 316 10.38 25.31 0.54
C LYS A 316 11.60 26.22 0.67
N ILE A 317 12.56 25.88 1.55
CA ILE A 317 13.84 26.60 1.67
C ILE A 317 14.65 26.51 0.37
N LEU A 318 14.45 25.42 -0.38
CA LEU A 318 15.11 25.21 -1.67
C LEU A 318 14.49 26.05 -2.80
N ASN A 319 13.47 26.87 -2.50
CA ASN A 319 12.83 27.73 -3.49
C ASN A 319 13.72 28.93 -3.83
N LEU A 320 14.20 28.94 -5.05
CA LEU A 320 15.04 30.02 -5.58
C LEU A 320 14.37 31.40 -5.46
N ASP A 321 13.05 31.50 -5.69
CA ASP A 321 12.30 32.75 -5.56
C ASP A 321 12.26 33.27 -4.12
N ALA A 322 12.16 32.36 -3.13
CA ALA A 322 12.23 32.74 -1.73
C ALA A 322 13.63 33.22 -1.33
N ILE A 323 14.67 32.58 -1.88
CA ILE A 323 16.06 32.95 -1.70
C ILE A 323 16.32 34.36 -2.29
N VAL A 324 15.90 34.60 -3.52
CA VAL A 324 16.08 35.87 -4.21
C VAL A 324 15.29 36.99 -3.54
N LYS A 325 14.06 36.75 -3.11
CA LYS A 325 13.24 37.75 -2.40
C LYS A 325 13.76 38.11 -1.00
N ASN A 326 14.42 37.17 -0.31
CA ASN A 326 15.10 37.50 0.96
C ASN A 326 16.39 38.29 0.78
N LEU A 327 16.98 38.28 -0.41
CA LEU A 327 18.15 39.11 -0.77
C LEU A 327 17.78 40.55 -1.21
N ASP A 328 16.53 40.74 -1.67
CA ASP A 328 16.01 42.03 -2.10
C ASP A 328 14.95 42.54 -1.10
N SER A 329 15.40 43.34 -0.13
CA SER A 329 14.56 43.85 0.97
C SER A 329 13.47 44.85 0.54
N ASP A 330 13.42 45.25 -0.72
CA ASP A 330 12.53 46.30 -1.23
C ASP A 330 11.34 45.83 -2.07
N THR A 331 11.24 44.53 -2.41
CA THR A 331 10.14 44.05 -3.23
C THR A 331 8.98 43.49 -2.36
N ARG A 332 7.84 44.20 -2.44
CA ARG A 332 6.57 43.81 -1.82
C ARG A 332 6.18 42.37 -2.18
N ARG A 333 5.70 41.67 -1.14
CA ARG A 333 5.09 40.32 -1.20
C ARG A 333 4.19 40.15 -2.42
N GLN A 334 4.72 39.60 -3.50
CA GLN A 334 3.93 38.95 -4.53
C GLN A 334 3.87 37.46 -4.19
N GLU A 335 2.74 36.87 -4.44
CA GLU A 335 2.40 35.45 -4.19
C GLU A 335 3.55 34.53 -4.61
N LEU A 336 3.96 33.68 -3.69
CA LEU A 336 4.96 32.62 -3.96
C LEU A 336 4.41 31.72 -5.06
N GLY A 337 5.01 31.78 -6.24
CA GLY A 337 4.65 30.92 -7.37
C GLY A 337 4.96 29.45 -7.06
N LEU A 338 4.36 28.56 -7.83
CA LEU A 338 4.68 27.13 -7.82
C LEU A 338 6.18 26.92 -7.98
N LEU A 339 6.79 26.15 -7.06
CA LEU A 339 8.17 25.73 -7.20
C LEU A 339 8.23 24.62 -8.25
N ASN A 340 8.77 24.92 -9.43
CA ASN A 340 8.98 23.96 -10.51
C ASN A 340 10.46 23.55 -10.58
N LEU A 341 10.74 22.29 -10.26
CA LEU A 341 12.07 21.70 -10.37
C LEU A 341 12.09 20.80 -11.60
N THR A 342 13.02 21.07 -12.52
CA THR A 342 13.24 20.18 -13.67
C THR A 342 13.90 18.86 -13.22
N ARG A 343 14.79 18.95 -12.23
CA ARG A 343 15.44 17.78 -11.63
C ARG A 343 15.89 18.08 -10.21
N ALA A 344 15.75 17.09 -9.33
CA ALA A 344 16.43 17.08 -8.04
C ALA A 344 16.98 15.70 -7.72
N SER A 345 18.17 15.64 -7.10
CA SER A 345 18.77 14.37 -6.66
C SER A 345 19.70 14.60 -5.48
N GLY A 346 19.90 13.56 -4.66
CA GLY A 346 20.84 13.62 -3.53
C GLY A 346 20.67 12.47 -2.56
N ASP A 347 21.55 12.45 -1.55
CA ASP A 347 21.54 11.46 -0.49
C ASP A 347 21.47 12.14 0.87
N ILE A 348 20.58 11.63 1.73
CA ILE A 348 20.44 12.10 3.11
C ILE A 348 20.57 10.91 4.05
N LEU A 349 21.43 11.04 5.05
CA LEU A 349 21.59 10.09 6.15
C LEU A 349 20.99 10.68 7.42
N PHE A 350 19.90 10.12 7.89
CA PHE A 350 19.23 10.51 9.14
C PHE A 350 19.76 9.70 10.31
N SER A 351 20.12 10.39 11.37
CA SER A 351 20.50 9.83 12.67
C SER A 351 19.61 10.38 13.77
N LYS A 352 19.82 9.95 15.03
CA LYS A 352 19.06 10.47 16.19
C LYS A 352 19.14 11.98 16.35
N LYS A 353 20.25 12.60 15.97
CA LYS A 353 20.52 14.02 16.22
C LYS A 353 20.39 14.91 14.98
N ARG A 354 20.50 14.35 13.77
CA ARG A 354 20.57 15.14 12.55
C ARG A 354 20.21 14.35 11.30
N GLY A 355 19.84 15.08 10.24
CA GLY A 355 19.89 14.63 8.85
C GLY A 355 21.15 15.22 8.19
N LEU A 356 22.08 14.38 7.77
CA LEU A 356 23.31 14.76 7.08
C LEU A 356 23.15 14.57 5.59
N ILE A 357 23.42 15.59 4.79
CA ILE A 357 23.54 15.47 3.34
C ILE A 357 24.87 14.74 3.06
N SER A 358 24.79 13.44 2.76
CA SER A 358 25.96 12.59 2.56
C SER A 358 26.55 12.69 1.16
N ASN A 359 25.72 12.96 0.16
CA ASN A 359 26.12 13.46 -1.16
C ASN A 359 25.37 14.75 -1.44
N PRO A 360 25.96 15.73 -2.12
CA PRO A 360 25.32 17.00 -2.38
C PRO A 360 23.93 16.84 -2.99
N ILE A 361 22.94 17.55 -2.46
CA ILE A 361 21.63 17.65 -3.09
C ILE A 361 21.76 18.62 -4.26
N SER A 362 21.58 18.11 -5.47
CA SER A 362 21.53 18.91 -6.70
C SER A 362 20.08 19.19 -7.05
N ILE A 363 19.76 20.47 -7.23
CA ILE A 363 18.45 20.93 -7.66
C ILE A 363 18.63 21.77 -8.92
N GLU A 364 17.88 21.43 -9.95
CA GLU A 364 17.90 22.12 -11.23
C GLU A 364 16.51 22.68 -11.54
N THR A 365 16.50 23.92 -11.97
CA THR A 365 15.36 24.59 -12.58
C THR A 365 15.72 24.96 -14.01
N ASP A 366 14.81 25.56 -14.77
CA ASP A 366 15.07 26.04 -16.09
C ASP A 366 16.18 27.15 -16.08
N GLU A 367 16.25 27.88 -14.97
CA GLU A 367 17.07 29.10 -14.84
C GLU A 367 18.33 28.90 -14.01
N ALA A 368 18.38 27.88 -13.14
CA ALA A 368 19.47 27.75 -12.18
C ALA A 368 19.77 26.29 -11.80
N LYS A 369 20.98 26.09 -11.25
CA LYS A 369 21.38 24.85 -10.56
C LYS A 369 21.87 25.21 -9.17
N MET A 370 21.37 24.51 -8.18
CA MET A 370 21.75 24.65 -6.79
C MET A 370 22.38 23.35 -6.28
N LEU A 371 23.46 23.48 -5.51
CA LEU A 371 24.05 22.36 -4.77
C LEU A 371 24.00 22.68 -3.29
N TRP A 372 23.53 21.71 -2.52
CA TRP A 372 23.37 21.81 -1.08
C TRP A 372 24.20 20.76 -0.38
N VAL A 373 24.94 21.17 0.65
CA VAL A 373 25.68 20.30 1.56
C VAL A 373 25.44 20.78 3.00
N GLY A 374 25.74 19.91 3.97
CA GLY A 374 25.62 20.25 5.40
C GLY A 374 24.67 19.33 6.13
N GLU A 375 24.04 19.85 7.16
CA GLU A 375 23.18 19.06 8.04
C GLU A 375 21.97 19.84 8.54
N ILE A 376 20.93 19.11 8.91
CA ILE A 376 19.74 19.64 9.56
C ILE A 376 19.66 18.98 10.93
N LEU A 377 19.74 19.78 11.99
CA LEU A 377 19.72 19.29 13.37
C LEU A 377 18.30 19.00 13.81
N LYS A 378 18.14 18.01 14.68
CA LYS A 378 16.87 17.66 15.31
C LYS A 378 16.73 18.32 16.68
N ASN A 379 15.49 18.66 17.03
CA ASN A 379 15.13 19.07 18.39
C ASN A 379 15.05 17.87 19.35
N GLU A 380 14.71 18.15 20.60
CA GLU A 380 14.57 17.13 21.65
C GLU A 380 13.45 16.10 21.37
N MET A 381 12.45 16.47 20.58
CA MET A 381 11.35 15.58 20.15
C MET A 381 11.74 14.71 18.96
N GLY A 382 12.93 14.90 18.38
CA GLY A 382 13.42 14.15 17.23
C GLY A 382 12.94 14.66 15.87
N SER A 383 12.29 15.83 15.83
CA SER A 383 11.88 16.51 14.60
C SER A 383 13.03 17.34 14.02
N LEU A 384 13.14 17.42 12.70
CA LEU A 384 14.11 18.28 12.02
C LEU A 384 13.73 19.74 12.27
N GLU A 385 14.68 20.59 12.71
CA GLU A 385 14.38 21.95 13.12
C GLU A 385 15.44 22.97 12.68
N MET A 386 16.71 22.78 13.00
CA MET A 386 17.76 23.77 12.77
C MET A 386 18.59 23.46 11.55
N LEU A 387 18.78 24.45 10.72
CA LEU A 387 19.57 24.37 9.49
C LEU A 387 21.04 24.71 9.78
N ASN A 388 21.95 24.00 9.14
CA ASN A 388 23.36 24.29 9.05
C ASN A 388 23.83 23.82 7.68
N LEU A 389 23.50 24.59 6.65
CA LEU A 389 23.67 24.19 5.25
C LEU A 389 24.55 25.21 4.53
N ASP A 390 25.33 24.71 3.59
CA ASP A 390 26.01 25.53 2.58
C ASP A 390 25.35 25.27 1.23
N MET A 391 25.07 26.35 0.50
CA MET A 391 24.47 26.31 -0.81
C MET A 391 25.37 27.00 -1.84
N SER A 392 25.59 26.37 -2.97
CA SER A 392 26.15 26.98 -4.15
C SER A 392 25.10 27.14 -5.22
N LEU A 393 24.87 28.35 -5.66
CA LEU A 393 23.92 28.73 -6.69
C LEU A 393 24.69 29.06 -7.99
N ARG A 394 24.33 28.39 -9.07
CA ARG A 394 24.79 28.67 -10.42
C ARG A 394 23.59 29.04 -11.28
N ILE A 395 23.65 30.19 -11.94
CA ILE A 395 22.56 30.73 -12.75
C ILE A 395 22.89 30.52 -14.22
N LYS A 396 21.92 29.98 -14.97
CA LYS A 396 22.00 29.86 -16.43
C LYS A 396 21.71 31.25 -17.01
N ILE A 397 22.74 31.94 -17.50
CA ILE A 397 22.57 33.28 -18.06
C ILE A 397 21.78 33.18 -19.36
N SER A 398 20.52 33.63 -19.35
CA SER A 398 19.76 33.92 -20.55
C SER A 398 19.68 35.44 -20.76
N GLU A 399 19.69 35.90 -21.99
CA GLU A 399 19.80 37.33 -22.35
C GLU A 399 18.65 38.23 -21.84
N ASN A 400 17.64 37.65 -21.16
CA ASN A 400 16.40 38.34 -20.80
C ASN A 400 16.13 38.47 -19.27
N LEU A 401 17.11 38.33 -18.39
CA LEU A 401 16.88 38.38 -16.95
C LEU A 401 17.48 39.61 -16.26
N PRO A 402 16.73 40.73 -16.15
CA PRO A 402 17.20 42.01 -15.59
C PRO A 402 17.67 41.93 -14.14
N TRP A 403 17.18 40.99 -13.34
CA TRP A 403 17.48 40.86 -11.92
C TRP A 403 18.87 40.25 -11.62
N TYR A 404 19.50 39.59 -12.59
CA TYR A 404 20.90 39.14 -12.47
C TYR A 404 21.89 40.30 -12.28
N ALA A 405 21.63 41.40 -12.95
CA ALA A 405 22.50 42.57 -12.83
C ALA A 405 22.51 43.14 -11.41
N ALA A 406 21.40 43.01 -10.67
CA ALA A 406 21.31 43.43 -9.28
C ALA A 406 22.09 42.51 -8.31
N ILE A 407 22.11 41.20 -8.59
CA ILE A 407 22.85 40.23 -7.75
C ILE A 407 24.37 40.27 -8.09
N PHE A 408 24.73 40.46 -9.35
CA PHE A 408 26.13 40.42 -9.81
C PHE A 408 26.76 41.79 -9.98
N GLY A 409 26.00 42.86 -10.01
CA GLY A 409 26.40 44.22 -10.35
C GLY A 409 27.38 44.95 -9.41
N GLY A 410 28.08 44.25 -8.54
CA GLY A 410 29.01 44.91 -7.61
C GLY A 410 30.14 44.07 -7.05
N ILE A 411 30.45 42.86 -7.57
CA ILE A 411 31.35 41.97 -6.85
C ILE A 411 32.42 41.38 -7.75
N PRO A 412 33.72 41.54 -7.38
CA PRO A 412 34.80 40.78 -7.98
C PRO A 412 34.64 39.28 -7.65
N ALA A 413 34.78 38.43 -8.64
CA ALA A 413 34.85 37.01 -8.45
C ALA A 413 36.01 36.64 -7.52
N VAL A 414 35.71 36.26 -6.29
CA VAL A 414 36.72 35.73 -5.39
C VAL A 414 36.52 34.20 -5.29
N ALA A 415 37.60 33.53 -5.64
CA ALA A 415 37.76 32.09 -5.53
C ALA A 415 37.52 31.62 -4.08
N GLY A 416 36.36 31.14 -3.84
CA GLY A 416 36.03 30.48 -2.56
C GLY A 416 35.18 29.30 -2.84
N THR A 417 35.81 28.12 -2.97
CA THR A 417 35.24 26.87 -2.50
C THR A 417 35.74 25.70 -3.36
N LEU A 418 36.82 25.13 -2.93
CA LEU A 418 37.42 23.91 -3.51
C LEU A 418 36.48 22.67 -3.44
N VAL A 419 35.47 22.68 -2.58
CA VAL A 419 34.56 21.53 -2.40
C VAL A 419 33.53 21.40 -3.52
N PHE A 420 33.17 22.48 -4.18
CA PHE A 420 32.15 22.47 -5.24
C PHE A 420 32.72 22.42 -6.66
N GLN A 421 34.04 22.68 -6.86
CA GLN A 421 34.63 22.72 -8.19
C GLN A 421 34.60 21.37 -8.91
N ASP A 422 34.82 20.27 -8.20
CA ASP A 422 34.87 18.92 -8.80
C ASP A 422 33.49 18.38 -9.20
N LEU A 423 32.40 18.95 -8.68
CA LEU A 423 31.06 18.51 -8.96
C LEU A 423 30.39 19.21 -10.15
N PHE A 424 30.99 20.24 -10.67
CA PHE A 424 30.52 20.97 -11.82
C PHE A 424 31.38 20.66 -13.07
N GLU A 425 31.49 19.39 -13.42
CA GLU A 425 32.17 18.95 -14.64
C GLU A 425 31.37 19.32 -15.89
N GLU A 426 31.30 20.54 -16.32
CA GLU A 426 31.13 20.88 -17.73
C GLU A 426 31.11 22.41 -17.92
N ASN A 427 32.15 22.94 -18.51
CA ASN A 427 32.27 24.19 -19.31
C ASN A 427 31.30 25.36 -19.02
N ILE A 428 31.14 25.77 -17.76
CA ILE A 428 30.50 27.05 -17.43
C ILE A 428 31.49 27.88 -16.60
N ASP A 429 31.73 29.08 -17.03
CA ASP A 429 32.70 30.02 -16.41
C ASP A 429 32.52 30.13 -14.89
N ALA A 430 33.57 29.94 -14.11
CA ALA A 430 33.63 30.06 -12.65
C ALA A 430 33.09 31.40 -12.10
N ALA A 431 32.92 32.40 -12.96
CA ALA A 431 32.44 33.74 -12.65
C ALA A 431 30.94 33.82 -12.28
N SER A 432 30.15 32.74 -12.45
CA SER A 432 28.67 32.75 -12.27
C SER A 432 28.16 31.99 -11.04
N SER A 433 29.00 31.51 -10.13
CA SER A 433 28.56 30.81 -8.93
C SER A 433 28.60 31.71 -7.69
N ILE A 434 27.52 31.66 -6.89
CA ILE A 434 27.42 32.37 -5.62
C ILE A 434 27.23 31.36 -4.52
N SER A 435 27.96 31.52 -3.41
CA SER A 435 27.84 30.63 -2.24
C SER A 435 27.12 31.35 -1.09
N PHE A 436 26.30 30.60 -0.40
CA PHE A 436 25.53 31.07 0.74
C PHE A 436 25.67 30.10 1.91
N LYS A 437 25.66 30.63 3.13
CA LYS A 437 25.39 29.92 4.34
C LYS A 437 23.90 30.01 4.63
N VAL A 438 23.27 28.89 4.99
CA VAL A 438 21.86 28.85 5.34
C VAL A 438 21.75 28.28 6.76
N ASP A 439 21.46 29.17 7.69
CA ASP A 439 21.30 28.87 9.12
C ASP A 439 19.85 29.17 9.56
N GLY A 440 19.57 29.08 10.85
CA GLY A 440 18.25 29.34 11.42
C GLY A 440 17.36 28.12 11.48
N THR A 441 16.05 28.32 11.61
CA THR A 441 15.09 27.23 11.64
C THR A 441 14.52 26.92 10.24
N ILE A 442 13.97 25.72 10.06
CA ILE A 442 13.26 25.36 8.83
C ILE A 442 12.12 26.35 8.53
N GLU A 443 11.47 26.90 9.55
CA GLU A 443 10.38 27.87 9.39
C GLU A 443 10.88 29.28 9.08
N ASN A 444 12.06 29.64 9.59
CA ASN A 444 12.67 30.96 9.41
C ASN A 444 14.16 30.80 9.08
N PRO A 445 14.47 30.46 7.82
CA PRO A 445 15.84 30.31 7.35
C PRO A 445 16.53 31.68 7.18
N GLU A 446 17.77 31.75 7.61
CA GLU A 446 18.63 32.93 7.44
C GLU A 446 19.68 32.63 6.36
N LEU A 447 19.74 33.47 5.32
CA LEU A 447 20.71 33.34 4.27
C LEU A 447 21.80 34.41 4.43
N VAL A 448 23.04 33.93 4.50
CA VAL A 448 24.20 34.81 4.54
C VAL A 448 25.10 34.50 3.34
N ARG A 449 25.33 35.48 2.52
CA ARG A 449 26.22 35.33 1.37
C ARG A 449 27.64 35.13 1.87
N LEU A 450 28.32 34.12 1.34
CA LEU A 450 29.73 33.86 1.55
C LEU A 450 30.52 34.61 0.45
N ASN A 451 31.51 35.40 0.83
CA ASN A 451 32.34 36.19 -0.11
C ASN A 451 33.24 35.28 -0.92
#